data_2dc3d7415eafe80393578fbd7c3d8063
#
_entry.id   2dc3d7415eafe80393578fbd7c3d8063
#
_cell.length_a   1.000
_cell.length_b   1.000
_cell.length_c   1.000
_cell.angle_alpha   90.00
_cell.angle_beta   90.00
_cell.angle_gamma   90.00
#
_symmetry.space_group_name_H-M   'P 1'
#
loop_
_entity.id
_entity.type
_entity.pdbx_description
1 polymer ?
#
loop_
_entity_poly.entity_id
_entity_poly.type
_entity_poly.pdbx_seq_one_letter_code
_entity_poly.pdbx_strand_id
1 'polypeptide(L)'
;MMDAIKKEKPDVVGLSYYVWNKNLNRRVFEVVKSHVSNSLTIGGGPCFTNHNANEKGARQFFSSQYNCDAYIVNQGEKGFLELIKKFNEVNHDLNKFRSSATRGSLVNDLKKNDKVHIGDDIGTLDNLNNIPSPYLNGLMDPFFEGPYIPLLETNRSCPYRCTFCAWGIGTQKLKKFDEERVLKEIEYIYERCKLASTLFIADANFGILERDSKFAAKLYEGHVKTGFPSFVAVQWNKSRPDRILKTAKEFKNIAQVGA
;
A
#
# COMPACT_ATOMS: atom_id res chain seq x y z
N MET A 1 8.79 12.40 14.89
CA MET A 1 9.48 11.24 14.27
C MET A 1 10.75 10.85 15.03
N MET A 2 11.76 11.71 15.18
CA MET A 2 12.99 11.36 15.92
C MET A 2 12.71 10.88 17.33
N ASP A 3 11.86 11.58 18.07
CA ASP A 3 11.51 11.21 19.44
C ASP A 3 10.77 9.86 19.50
N ALA A 4 9.91 9.58 18.50
CA ALA A 4 9.25 8.29 18.39
C ALA A 4 10.27 7.16 18.13
N ILE A 5 11.23 7.34 17.22
CA ILE A 5 12.28 6.34 16.96
C ILE A 5 13.13 6.07 18.22
N LYS A 6 13.49 7.12 18.96
CA LYS A 6 14.26 6.99 20.20
C LYS A 6 13.49 6.28 21.30
N LYS A 7 12.20 6.58 21.41
CA LYS A 7 11.31 6.01 22.42
C LYS A 7 10.98 4.56 22.12
N GLU A 8 10.48 4.29 20.92
CA GLU A 8 9.94 2.98 20.54
C GLU A 8 11.02 1.96 20.12
N LYS A 9 12.21 2.43 19.69
CA LYS A 9 13.34 1.60 19.23
C LYS A 9 12.89 0.46 18.30
N PRO A 10 12.24 0.76 17.17
CA PRO A 10 11.59 -0.25 16.35
C PRO A 10 12.60 -1.25 15.77
N ASP A 11 12.27 -2.54 15.79
CA ASP A 11 13.05 -3.60 15.14
C ASP A 11 13.01 -3.48 13.61
N VAL A 12 11.91 -2.96 13.07
CA VAL A 12 11.69 -2.82 11.63
C VAL A 12 11.11 -1.45 11.30
N VAL A 13 11.64 -0.79 10.28
CA VAL A 13 11.10 0.46 9.74
C VAL A 13 10.87 0.31 8.24
N GLY A 14 9.62 0.35 7.81
CA GLY A 14 9.19 0.30 6.41
C GLY A 14 8.82 1.68 5.88
N LEU A 15 9.30 2.04 4.69
CA LEU A 15 8.95 3.29 4.02
C LEU A 15 8.53 3.05 2.57
N SER A 16 7.45 3.71 2.14
CA SER A 16 7.03 3.72 0.74
C SER A 16 7.91 4.67 -0.06
N TYR A 17 8.39 4.21 -1.23
CA TYR A 17 9.24 5.00 -2.12
C TYR A 17 8.49 5.45 -3.36
N TYR A 18 8.38 6.77 -3.49
CA TYR A 18 7.90 7.48 -4.67
C TYR A 18 8.96 8.49 -5.14
N VAL A 19 8.81 9.00 -6.35
CA VAL A 19 9.78 9.97 -6.91
C VAL A 19 9.94 11.24 -6.07
N TRP A 20 8.88 11.65 -5.36
CA TRP A 20 8.86 12.87 -4.54
C TRP A 20 9.41 12.71 -3.13
N ASN A 21 9.49 11.49 -2.56
CA ASN A 21 9.91 11.29 -1.16
C ASN A 21 11.25 10.56 -1.00
N LYS A 22 11.92 10.20 -2.08
CA LYS A 22 13.17 9.43 -2.08
C LYS A 22 14.26 10.03 -1.18
N ASN A 23 14.47 11.34 -1.23
CA ASN A 23 15.47 12.02 -0.42
C ASN A 23 15.07 12.08 1.06
N LEU A 24 13.78 12.27 1.34
CA LEU A 24 13.25 12.21 2.70
C LEU A 24 13.46 10.82 3.31
N ASN A 25 13.10 9.76 2.58
CA ASN A 25 13.27 8.38 3.03
C ASN A 25 14.73 8.05 3.37
N ARG A 26 15.69 8.53 2.54
CA ARG A 26 17.12 8.39 2.84
C ARG A 26 17.46 8.98 4.21
N ARG A 27 16.99 10.20 4.48
CA ARG A 27 17.22 10.87 5.75
C ARG A 27 16.56 10.17 6.93
N VAL A 28 15.35 9.66 6.73
CA VAL A 28 14.67 8.86 7.77
C VAL A 28 15.51 7.63 8.11
N PHE A 29 15.97 6.86 7.12
CA PHE A 29 16.80 5.69 7.37
C PHE A 29 18.16 6.04 8.00
N GLU A 30 18.78 7.17 7.65
CA GLU A 30 19.99 7.68 8.34
C GLU A 30 19.70 7.89 9.83
N VAL A 31 18.59 8.55 10.17
CA VAL A 31 18.16 8.78 11.55
C VAL A 31 17.85 7.46 12.27
N VAL A 32 17.15 6.55 11.64
CA VAL A 32 16.89 5.22 12.22
C VAL A 32 18.19 4.52 12.55
N LYS A 33 19.12 4.41 11.61
CA LYS A 33 20.39 3.70 11.79
C LYS A 33 21.32 4.37 12.81
N SER A 34 21.23 5.69 12.98
CA SER A 34 22.02 6.41 13.99
C SER A 34 21.52 6.17 15.42
N HIS A 35 20.25 5.85 15.62
CA HIS A 35 19.65 5.64 16.94
C HIS A 35 19.40 4.17 17.26
N VAL A 36 19.08 3.37 16.24
CA VAL A 36 18.78 1.94 16.34
C VAL A 36 19.49 1.20 15.21
N SER A 37 20.80 0.98 15.36
CA SER A 37 21.67 0.44 14.30
C SER A 37 21.22 -0.93 13.77
N ASN A 38 20.60 -1.74 14.63
CA ASN A 38 20.11 -3.09 14.28
C ASN A 38 18.68 -3.11 13.72
N SER A 39 18.00 -1.97 13.63
CA SER A 39 16.67 -1.92 13.00
C SER A 39 16.76 -2.29 11.53
N LEU A 40 15.94 -3.23 11.07
CA LEU A 40 15.80 -3.58 9.66
C LEU A 40 15.05 -2.46 8.93
N THR A 41 15.68 -1.89 7.89
CA THR A 41 15.09 -0.81 7.09
C THR A 41 14.65 -1.33 5.73
N ILE A 42 13.36 -1.18 5.42
CA ILE A 42 12.73 -1.75 4.24
C ILE A 42 12.10 -0.66 3.39
N GLY A 43 12.44 -0.62 2.12
CA GLY A 43 11.76 0.17 1.10
C GLY A 43 10.71 -0.64 0.36
N GLY A 44 9.70 0.02 -0.18
CA GLY A 44 8.72 -0.58 -1.08
C GLY A 44 8.01 0.50 -1.90
N GLY A 45 7.24 0.11 -2.90
CA GLY A 45 6.49 1.04 -3.75
C GLY A 45 6.95 1.03 -5.22
N PRO A 46 6.57 2.03 -6.03
CA PRO A 46 6.68 1.95 -7.49
C PRO A 46 8.07 2.19 -8.07
N CYS A 47 9.12 2.44 -7.26
CA CYS A 47 10.48 2.64 -7.78
C CYS A 47 11.05 1.41 -8.47
N PHE A 48 10.67 0.21 -8.05
CA PHE A 48 11.03 -1.04 -8.70
C PHE A 48 9.81 -1.82 -9.12
N THR A 49 9.89 -2.32 -10.35
CA THR A 49 8.98 -3.31 -10.94
C THR A 49 9.81 -4.50 -11.41
N ASN A 50 9.18 -5.59 -11.81
CA ASN A 50 9.89 -6.75 -12.37
C ASN A 50 10.77 -6.40 -13.58
N HIS A 51 10.47 -5.31 -14.29
CA HIS A 51 11.24 -4.89 -15.48
C HIS A 51 12.60 -4.25 -15.14
N ASN A 52 12.70 -3.58 -13.99
CA ASN A 52 13.93 -2.88 -13.58
C ASN A 52 14.56 -3.44 -12.30
N ALA A 53 13.99 -4.48 -11.70
CA ALA A 53 14.54 -5.21 -10.56
C ALA A 53 15.70 -6.12 -10.99
N ASN A 54 16.74 -5.53 -11.57
CA ASN A 54 17.97 -6.20 -11.98
C ASN A 54 19.16 -5.68 -11.17
N GLU A 55 20.32 -6.33 -11.30
CA GLU A 55 21.51 -6.01 -10.50
C GLU A 55 21.96 -4.55 -10.68
N LYS A 56 21.98 -4.05 -11.91
CA LYS A 56 22.38 -2.66 -12.21
C LYS A 56 21.47 -1.65 -11.54
N GLY A 57 20.15 -1.81 -11.69
CA GLY A 57 19.16 -0.92 -11.07
C GLY A 57 19.20 -0.98 -9.56
N ALA A 58 19.32 -2.18 -8.98
CA ALA A 58 19.40 -2.39 -7.55
C ALA A 58 20.69 -1.79 -6.96
N ARG A 59 21.84 -1.96 -7.59
CA ARG A 59 23.10 -1.31 -7.18
C ARG A 59 22.97 0.21 -7.21
N GLN A 60 22.45 0.78 -8.28
CA GLN A 60 22.28 2.23 -8.39
C GLN A 60 21.35 2.76 -7.28
N PHE A 61 20.27 2.06 -6.99
CA PHE A 61 19.35 2.42 -5.90
C PHE A 61 20.04 2.37 -4.55
N PHE A 62 20.62 1.22 -4.16
CA PHE A 62 21.24 1.06 -2.84
C PHE A 62 22.50 1.92 -2.64
N SER A 63 23.24 2.25 -3.70
CA SER A 63 24.33 3.23 -3.61
C SER A 63 23.84 4.61 -3.19
N SER A 64 22.64 5.01 -3.62
CA SER A 64 22.02 6.28 -3.22
C SER A 64 21.19 6.17 -1.93
N GLN A 65 20.73 4.97 -1.57
CA GLN A 65 19.89 4.64 -0.42
C GLN A 65 20.59 3.64 0.50
N TYR A 66 21.85 3.93 0.84
CA TYR A 66 22.79 3.01 1.49
C TYR A 66 22.35 2.48 2.88
N ASN A 67 21.40 3.13 3.52
CA ASN A 67 20.80 2.67 4.78
C ASN A 67 19.46 1.92 4.58
N CYS A 68 19.06 1.63 3.35
CA CYS A 68 17.97 0.71 3.06
C CYS A 68 18.54 -0.71 2.98
N ASP A 69 18.08 -1.60 3.85
CA ASP A 69 18.58 -2.99 3.92
C ASP A 69 17.93 -3.88 2.87
N ALA A 70 16.66 -3.67 2.60
CA ALA A 70 15.92 -4.42 1.59
C ALA A 70 14.88 -3.56 0.89
N TYR A 71 14.51 -3.94 -0.32
CA TYR A 71 13.44 -3.31 -1.08
C TYR A 71 12.47 -4.37 -1.60
N ILE A 72 11.17 -4.18 -1.33
CA ILE A 72 10.12 -5.09 -1.79
C ILE A 72 9.72 -4.72 -3.21
N VAL A 73 9.77 -5.70 -4.12
CA VAL A 73 9.38 -5.54 -5.52
C VAL A 73 7.90 -5.88 -5.68
N ASN A 74 7.17 -5.12 -6.49
CA ASN A 74 5.74 -5.29 -6.76
C ASN A 74 4.83 -5.11 -5.53
N GLN A 75 3.84 -6.01 -5.35
CA GLN A 75 2.91 -5.98 -4.22
C GLN A 75 3.60 -6.35 -2.91
N GLY A 76 3.33 -5.55 -1.87
CA GLY A 76 4.13 -5.59 -0.65
C GLY A 76 3.89 -6.78 0.26
N GLU A 77 2.70 -7.34 0.29
CA GLU A 77 2.23 -8.22 1.36
C GLU A 77 3.07 -9.50 1.51
N LYS A 78 3.28 -10.23 0.40
CA LYS A 78 4.05 -11.46 0.42
C LYS A 78 5.54 -11.20 0.67
N GLY A 79 6.12 -10.24 -0.06
CA GLY A 79 7.54 -9.90 0.06
C GLY A 79 7.90 -9.38 1.45
N PHE A 80 7.04 -8.55 2.05
CA PHE A 80 7.22 -8.08 3.41
C PHE A 80 7.20 -9.23 4.42
N LEU A 81 6.22 -10.14 4.29
CA LEU A 81 6.13 -11.31 5.17
C LEU A 81 7.40 -12.17 5.11
N GLU A 82 7.93 -12.43 3.92
CA GLU A 82 9.16 -13.21 3.76
C GLU A 82 10.40 -12.50 4.38
N LEU A 83 10.49 -11.18 4.24
CA LEU A 83 11.56 -10.41 4.89
C LEU A 83 11.48 -10.48 6.42
N ILE A 84 10.28 -10.37 6.99
CA ILE A 84 10.09 -10.48 8.45
C ILE A 84 10.40 -11.90 8.95
N LYS A 85 9.95 -12.94 8.25
CA LYS A 85 10.27 -14.33 8.60
C LYS A 85 11.78 -14.54 8.63
N LYS A 86 12.49 -14.16 7.56
CA LYS A 86 13.94 -14.27 7.49
C LYS A 86 14.63 -13.49 8.61
N PHE A 87 14.18 -12.27 8.91
CA PHE A 87 14.78 -11.44 9.96
C PHE A 87 14.65 -12.12 11.34
N ASN A 88 13.50 -12.72 11.62
CA ASN A 88 13.29 -13.51 12.84
C ASN A 88 14.15 -14.79 12.86
N GLU A 89 14.22 -15.53 11.75
CA GLU A 89 15.05 -16.76 11.64
C GLU A 89 16.54 -16.52 11.91
N VAL A 90 17.04 -15.33 11.57
CA VAL A 90 18.43 -14.95 11.87
C VAL A 90 18.60 -14.24 13.21
N ASN A 91 17.59 -14.26 14.08
CA ASN A 91 17.58 -13.60 15.38
C ASN A 91 17.96 -12.11 15.31
N HIS A 92 17.39 -11.39 14.35
CA HIS A 92 17.60 -9.97 14.09
C HIS A 92 19.06 -9.58 13.76
N ASP A 93 19.88 -10.53 13.35
CA ASP A 93 21.26 -10.28 12.89
C ASP A 93 21.25 -9.74 11.45
N LEU A 94 21.44 -8.44 11.30
CA LEU A 94 21.47 -7.77 9.99
C LEU A 94 22.57 -8.29 9.05
N ASN A 95 23.71 -8.74 9.58
CA ASN A 95 24.77 -9.29 8.74
C ASN A 95 24.36 -10.62 8.12
N LYS A 96 23.74 -11.50 8.92
CA LYS A 96 23.17 -12.73 8.41
C LYS A 96 21.98 -12.48 7.48
N PHE A 97 21.13 -11.52 7.84
CA PHE A 97 20.00 -11.13 6.98
C PHE A 97 20.46 -10.70 5.59
N ARG A 98 21.49 -9.84 5.50
CA ARG A 98 21.99 -9.28 4.24
C ARG A 98 22.74 -10.26 3.38
N SER A 99 23.21 -11.39 3.93
CA SER A 99 24.10 -12.34 3.23
C SER A 99 23.42 -13.20 2.16
N SER A 100 22.11 -13.12 1.97
CA SER A 100 21.37 -13.94 1.00
C SER A 100 20.12 -13.25 0.46
N ALA A 101 19.61 -13.73 -0.66
CA ALA A 101 18.36 -13.29 -1.26
C ALA A 101 17.14 -13.62 -0.40
N THR A 102 16.06 -12.87 -0.60
CA THR A 102 14.72 -13.14 -0.05
C THR A 102 13.70 -12.98 -1.17
N ARG A 103 12.81 -13.94 -1.33
CA ARG A 103 11.80 -13.92 -2.41
C ARG A 103 10.98 -12.63 -2.38
N GLY A 104 10.70 -12.08 -3.55
CA GLY A 104 9.94 -10.84 -3.73
C GLY A 104 10.67 -9.57 -3.32
N SER A 105 12.00 -9.64 -3.12
CA SER A 105 12.77 -8.48 -2.67
C SER A 105 14.18 -8.41 -3.24
N LEU A 106 14.76 -7.21 -3.13
CA LEU A 106 16.18 -6.94 -3.32
C LEU A 106 16.80 -6.73 -1.95
N VAL A 107 17.97 -7.33 -1.68
CA VAL A 107 18.67 -7.21 -0.39
C VAL A 107 20.02 -6.56 -0.59
N ASN A 108 20.32 -5.55 0.24
CA ASN A 108 21.52 -4.73 0.15
C ASN A 108 22.67 -5.32 0.97
N ASP A 109 23.69 -5.82 0.30
CA ASP A 109 24.95 -6.30 0.91
C ASP A 109 26.19 -5.55 0.36
N LEU A 110 25.98 -4.33 -0.19
CA LEU A 110 27.06 -3.55 -0.81
C LEU A 110 28.18 -3.20 0.16
N LYS A 111 27.83 -2.86 1.42
CA LYS A 111 28.80 -2.41 2.42
C LYS A 111 29.80 -3.50 2.83
N LYS A 112 29.39 -4.74 2.84
CA LYS A 112 30.22 -5.86 3.37
C LYS A 112 30.84 -6.70 2.27
N ASN A 113 30.02 -7.09 1.28
CA ASN A 113 30.42 -8.05 0.25
C ASN A 113 30.36 -7.49 -1.17
N ASP A 114 30.08 -6.18 -1.33
CA ASP A 114 29.85 -5.53 -2.64
C ASP A 114 28.82 -6.27 -3.50
N LYS A 115 27.74 -6.75 -2.89
CA LYS A 115 26.70 -7.53 -3.56
C LYS A 115 25.32 -6.95 -3.35
N VAL A 116 24.46 -7.22 -4.30
CA VAL A 116 23.00 -7.08 -4.16
C VAL A 116 22.39 -8.45 -4.43
N HIS A 117 21.58 -8.93 -3.52
CA HIS A 117 20.87 -10.19 -3.70
C HIS A 117 19.49 -9.93 -4.25
N ILE A 118 19.17 -10.57 -5.36
CA ILE A 118 17.88 -10.46 -6.06
C ILE A 118 17.10 -11.75 -5.74
N GLY A 119 15.98 -11.60 -5.05
CA GLY A 119 15.10 -12.73 -4.77
C GLY A 119 14.19 -13.06 -5.95
N ASP A 120 13.80 -14.32 -6.04
CA ASP A 120 12.85 -14.78 -7.04
C ASP A 120 11.52 -14.03 -6.93
N ASP A 121 10.82 -13.90 -8.05
CA ASP A 121 9.47 -13.32 -8.05
C ASP A 121 8.53 -14.16 -7.20
N ILE A 122 7.84 -13.52 -6.28
CA ILE A 122 6.88 -14.15 -5.39
C ILE A 122 5.44 -14.09 -5.95
N GLY A 123 5.28 -13.41 -7.07
CA GLY A 123 3.98 -13.17 -7.68
C GLY A 123 3.06 -12.29 -6.83
N THR A 124 1.87 -12.08 -7.33
CA THR A 124 0.82 -11.33 -6.63
C THR A 124 -0.10 -12.26 -5.86
N LEU A 125 -0.89 -11.73 -4.94
CA LEU A 125 -1.94 -12.50 -4.26
C LEU A 125 -3.01 -12.92 -5.25
N ASP A 126 -3.37 -14.19 -5.27
CA ASP A 126 -4.44 -14.70 -6.15
C ASP A 126 -5.82 -14.34 -5.62
N ASN A 127 -5.99 -14.38 -4.30
CA ASN A 127 -7.20 -13.97 -3.61
C ASN A 127 -6.89 -12.84 -2.62
N LEU A 128 -7.48 -11.66 -2.83
CA LEU A 128 -7.29 -10.51 -1.95
C LEU A 128 -7.90 -10.71 -0.56
N ASN A 129 -8.89 -11.62 -0.42
CA ASN A 129 -9.51 -11.89 0.88
C ASN A 129 -8.59 -12.60 1.88
N ASN A 130 -7.45 -13.13 1.38
CA ASN A 130 -6.38 -13.64 2.25
C ASN A 130 -5.64 -12.53 3.01
N ILE A 131 -5.83 -11.26 2.64
CA ILE A 131 -5.32 -10.11 3.39
C ILE A 131 -6.31 -9.80 4.52
N PRO A 132 -5.92 -9.84 5.79
CA PRO A 132 -6.78 -9.41 6.89
C PRO A 132 -7.23 -7.95 6.71
N SER A 133 -8.48 -7.64 7.02
CA SER A 133 -8.96 -6.26 6.97
C SER A 133 -8.37 -5.44 8.12
N PRO A 134 -7.65 -4.35 7.87
CA PRO A 134 -7.15 -3.50 8.94
C PRO A 134 -8.28 -2.78 9.69
N TYR A 135 -9.40 -2.54 9.04
CA TYR A 135 -10.59 -1.96 9.67
C TYR A 135 -11.28 -2.97 10.58
N LEU A 136 -11.70 -4.12 10.05
CA LEU A 136 -12.47 -5.11 10.80
C LEU A 136 -11.67 -5.75 11.96
N ASN A 137 -10.34 -5.67 11.91
CA ASN A 137 -9.46 -6.11 12.99
C ASN A 137 -9.12 -5.00 14.00
N GLY A 138 -9.71 -3.81 13.87
CA GLY A 138 -9.50 -2.70 14.81
C GLY A 138 -8.13 -2.00 14.71
N LEU A 139 -7.28 -2.36 13.76
CA LEU A 139 -5.94 -1.76 13.61
C LEU A 139 -6.00 -0.28 13.25
N MET A 140 -7.11 0.17 12.64
CA MET A 140 -7.30 1.54 12.22
C MET A 140 -8.01 2.41 13.27
N ASP A 141 -8.47 1.84 14.38
CA ASP A 141 -9.26 2.56 15.41
C ASP A 141 -8.57 3.81 15.96
N PRO A 142 -7.26 3.80 16.28
CA PRO A 142 -6.58 4.99 16.78
C PRO A 142 -6.57 6.17 15.78
N PHE A 143 -6.72 5.88 14.49
CA PHE A 143 -6.72 6.91 13.45
C PHE A 143 -8.09 7.59 13.28
N PHE A 144 -9.19 6.98 13.74
CA PHE A 144 -10.51 7.60 13.73
C PHE A 144 -10.66 8.72 14.77
N GLU A 145 -9.76 8.79 15.76
CA GLU A 145 -9.70 9.87 16.74
C GLU A 145 -9.10 11.16 16.17
N GLY A 146 -8.50 11.11 14.97
CA GLY A 146 -7.89 12.24 14.29
C GLY A 146 -8.58 12.58 12.97
N PRO A 147 -8.23 13.72 12.34
CA PRO A 147 -8.80 14.16 11.06
C PRO A 147 -8.21 13.42 9.86
N TYR A 148 -7.95 12.12 10.00
CA TYR A 148 -7.38 11.32 8.93
C TYR A 148 -8.45 10.85 7.97
N ILE A 149 -8.17 10.94 6.67
CA ILE A 149 -9.06 10.48 5.60
C ILE A 149 -8.97 8.96 5.50
N PRO A 150 -10.05 8.22 5.76
CA PRO A 150 -10.07 6.78 5.52
C PRO A 150 -9.87 6.46 4.04
N LEU A 151 -9.11 5.39 3.77
CA LEU A 151 -8.84 4.90 2.44
C LEU A 151 -9.44 3.50 2.28
N LEU A 152 -10.34 3.33 1.32
CA LEU A 152 -11.00 2.05 1.02
C LEU A 152 -10.49 1.51 -0.32
N GLU A 153 -10.06 0.25 -0.36
CA GLU A 153 -9.74 -0.49 -1.59
C GLU A 153 -10.82 -1.56 -1.79
N THR A 154 -11.56 -1.51 -2.90
CA THR A 154 -12.58 -2.53 -3.21
C THR A 154 -12.09 -3.55 -4.24
N ASN A 155 -11.18 -3.10 -5.12
CA ASN A 155 -10.53 -3.95 -6.10
C ASN A 155 -9.12 -3.44 -6.38
N ARG A 156 -8.29 -4.30 -6.92
CA ARG A 156 -6.89 -4.04 -7.22
C ARG A 156 -6.58 -4.33 -8.68
N SER A 157 -5.64 -3.57 -9.24
CA SER A 157 -5.20 -3.60 -10.63
C SER A 157 -6.15 -2.87 -11.59
N CYS A 158 -5.65 -2.62 -12.80
CA CYS A 158 -6.38 -1.95 -13.86
C CYS A 158 -6.37 -2.83 -15.10
N PRO A 159 -7.53 -3.14 -15.70
CA PRO A 159 -7.59 -3.99 -16.89
C PRO A 159 -7.20 -3.25 -18.18
N TYR A 160 -7.04 -1.92 -18.12
CA TYR A 160 -6.69 -1.10 -19.28
C TYR A 160 -5.18 -1.01 -19.46
N ARG A 161 -4.77 -0.80 -20.72
CA ARG A 161 -3.36 -0.64 -21.12
C ARG A 161 -3.15 0.73 -21.76
N CYS A 162 -3.50 1.79 -21.04
CA CYS A 162 -3.30 3.14 -21.51
C CYS A 162 -1.80 3.43 -21.67
N THR A 163 -1.38 3.90 -22.85
CA THR A 163 0.03 4.09 -23.19
C THR A 163 0.77 5.09 -22.33
N PHE A 164 0.06 6.01 -21.71
CA PHE A 164 0.59 7.05 -20.82
C PHE A 164 0.56 6.67 -19.33
N CYS A 165 -0.07 5.53 -18.97
CA CYS A 165 -0.37 5.20 -17.59
C CYS A 165 0.52 4.10 -17.05
N ALA A 166 1.21 4.37 -15.94
CA ALA A 166 2.07 3.40 -15.27
C ALA A 166 1.30 2.23 -14.61
N TRP A 167 0.01 2.39 -14.31
CA TRP A 167 -0.84 1.34 -13.74
C TRP A 167 -1.12 0.19 -14.71
N GLY A 168 -1.07 0.46 -16.01
CA GLY A 168 -1.31 -0.54 -17.06
C GLY A 168 -0.07 -1.34 -17.47
N ILE A 169 1.08 -1.12 -16.84
CA ILE A 169 2.30 -1.86 -17.13
C ILE A 169 2.18 -3.28 -16.57
N GLY A 170 1.98 -4.23 -17.45
CA GLY A 170 1.78 -5.64 -17.12
C GLY A 170 0.35 -6.11 -17.35
N THR A 171 0.18 -7.44 -17.46
CA THR A 171 -1.12 -8.10 -17.69
C THR A 171 -1.75 -8.47 -16.35
N GLN A 172 -2.15 -7.51 -15.55
CA GLN A 172 -2.79 -7.85 -14.29
C GLN A 172 -4.30 -7.95 -14.47
N LYS A 173 -4.86 -9.11 -14.15
CA LYS A 173 -6.30 -9.28 -14.02
C LYS A 173 -6.80 -8.43 -12.87
N LEU A 174 -7.96 -7.79 -13.05
CA LEU A 174 -8.66 -7.11 -11.98
C LEU A 174 -8.97 -8.13 -10.87
N LYS A 175 -8.46 -7.89 -9.67
CA LYS A 175 -8.73 -8.68 -8.47
C LYS A 175 -9.67 -7.88 -7.58
N LYS A 176 -10.55 -8.55 -6.88
CA LYS A 176 -11.57 -7.90 -6.05
C LYS A 176 -11.63 -8.53 -4.67
N PHE A 177 -11.89 -7.70 -3.67
CA PHE A 177 -12.32 -8.17 -2.35
C PHE A 177 -13.77 -8.65 -2.42
N ASP A 178 -14.20 -9.50 -1.51
CA ASP A 178 -15.58 -9.95 -1.42
C ASP A 178 -16.52 -8.78 -1.12
N GLU A 179 -17.69 -8.80 -1.75
CA GLU A 179 -18.70 -7.75 -1.62
C GLU A 179 -19.11 -7.56 -0.15
N GLU A 180 -19.39 -8.65 0.55
CA GLU A 180 -19.80 -8.63 1.96
C GLU A 180 -18.72 -8.02 2.86
N ARG A 181 -17.45 -8.35 2.62
CA ARG A 181 -16.32 -7.76 3.33
C ARG A 181 -16.26 -6.25 3.14
N VAL A 182 -16.35 -5.79 1.91
CA VAL A 182 -16.29 -4.35 1.59
C VAL A 182 -17.46 -3.60 2.22
N LEU A 183 -18.67 -4.16 2.20
CA LEU A 183 -19.83 -3.57 2.86
C LEU A 183 -19.65 -3.44 4.37
N LYS A 184 -19.07 -4.45 5.02
CA LYS A 184 -18.71 -4.40 6.45
C LYS A 184 -17.63 -3.36 6.75
N GLU A 185 -16.62 -3.24 5.89
CA GLU A 185 -15.59 -2.21 6.03
C GLU A 185 -16.18 -0.80 5.92
N ILE A 186 -17.08 -0.57 4.95
CA ILE A 186 -17.79 0.71 4.80
C ILE A 186 -18.59 1.02 6.08
N GLU A 187 -19.33 0.05 6.60
CA GLU A 187 -20.11 0.18 7.84
C GLU A 187 -19.22 0.52 9.03
N TYR A 188 -18.13 -0.24 9.19
CA TYR A 188 -17.15 -0.03 10.25
C TYR A 188 -16.56 1.38 10.22
N ILE A 189 -16.24 1.88 9.03
CA ILE A 189 -15.66 3.21 8.81
C ILE A 189 -16.68 4.30 9.19
N TYR A 190 -17.90 4.29 8.64
CA TYR A 190 -18.85 5.38 8.90
C TYR A 190 -19.35 5.45 10.35
N GLU A 191 -19.37 4.33 11.05
CA GLU A 191 -19.73 4.30 12.48
C GLU A 191 -18.67 4.95 13.37
N ARG A 192 -17.39 4.92 12.95
CA ARG A 192 -16.25 5.37 13.76
C ARG A 192 -15.65 6.69 13.32
N CYS A 193 -15.73 7.02 12.04
CA CYS A 193 -15.13 8.23 11.47
C CYS A 193 -15.97 9.45 11.79
N LYS A 194 -15.56 10.27 12.77
CA LYS A 194 -16.32 11.44 13.24
C LYS A 194 -15.68 12.77 12.88
N LEU A 195 -14.37 12.80 12.61
CA LEU A 195 -13.61 14.04 12.42
C LEU A 195 -13.27 14.33 10.96
N ALA A 196 -13.20 13.31 10.10
CA ALA A 196 -13.05 13.52 8.67
C ALA A 196 -14.42 13.67 7.99
N SER A 197 -14.43 14.40 6.87
CA SER A 197 -15.61 14.55 6.00
C SER A 197 -15.49 13.71 4.72
N THR A 198 -14.27 13.29 4.38
CA THR A 198 -13.93 12.66 3.11
C THR A 198 -13.62 11.19 3.30
N LEU A 199 -14.08 10.34 2.36
CA LEU A 199 -13.60 9.00 2.14
C LEU A 199 -12.84 8.95 0.79
N PHE A 200 -11.68 8.28 0.75
CA PHE A 200 -10.95 8.04 -0.48
C PHE A 200 -11.12 6.58 -0.93
N ILE A 201 -11.67 6.35 -2.14
CA ILE A 201 -11.71 5.03 -2.76
C ILE A 201 -10.47 4.90 -3.64
N ALA A 202 -9.56 3.98 -3.26
CA ALA A 202 -8.25 3.82 -3.88
C ALA A 202 -8.24 2.99 -5.17
N ASP A 203 -9.41 2.54 -5.61
CA ASP A 203 -9.54 1.77 -6.84
C ASP A 203 -9.11 2.59 -8.06
N ALA A 204 -8.35 1.98 -8.96
CA ALA A 204 -7.93 2.64 -10.20
C ALA A 204 -9.09 2.90 -11.19
N ASN A 205 -10.25 2.27 -11.00
CA ASN A 205 -11.42 2.34 -11.90
C ASN A 205 -12.72 2.03 -11.15
N PHE A 206 -13.13 2.88 -10.21
CA PHE A 206 -14.41 2.70 -9.53
C PHE A 206 -15.58 2.87 -10.51
N GLY A 207 -16.63 2.07 -10.35
CA GLY A 207 -17.74 1.97 -11.31
C GLY A 207 -17.49 0.98 -12.46
N ILE A 208 -16.38 0.22 -12.44
CA ILE A 208 -16.12 -0.84 -13.42
C ILE A 208 -16.97 -2.09 -13.16
N LEU A 209 -17.26 -2.39 -11.90
CA LEU A 209 -18.06 -3.54 -11.48
C LEU A 209 -19.49 -3.13 -11.15
N GLU A 210 -20.46 -4.01 -11.42
CA GLU A 210 -21.88 -3.72 -11.10
C GLU A 210 -22.11 -3.52 -9.60
N ARG A 211 -21.35 -4.20 -8.77
CA ARG A 211 -21.44 -4.10 -7.32
C ARG A 211 -21.01 -2.73 -6.76
N ASP A 212 -20.27 -1.93 -7.53
CA ASP A 212 -19.79 -0.63 -7.07
C ASP A 212 -20.95 0.32 -6.76
N SER A 213 -22.10 0.16 -7.44
CA SER A 213 -23.33 0.87 -7.10
C SER A 213 -23.88 0.51 -5.71
N LYS A 214 -23.70 -0.73 -5.25
CA LYS A 214 -24.09 -1.13 -3.88
C LYS A 214 -23.19 -0.48 -2.83
N PHE A 215 -21.89 -0.34 -3.13
CA PHE A 215 -20.97 0.35 -2.25
C PHE A 215 -21.29 1.83 -2.14
N ALA A 216 -21.61 2.49 -3.25
CA ALA A 216 -22.08 3.86 -3.26
C ALA A 216 -23.37 4.04 -2.44
N ALA A 217 -24.34 3.15 -2.58
CA ALA A 217 -25.57 3.15 -1.80
C ALA A 217 -25.30 2.94 -0.29
N LYS A 218 -24.36 2.04 0.07
CA LYS A 218 -23.98 1.83 1.47
C LYS A 218 -23.26 3.04 2.07
N LEU A 219 -22.45 3.74 1.29
CA LEU A 219 -21.83 5.01 1.71
C LEU A 219 -22.88 6.10 1.93
N TYR A 220 -23.91 6.16 1.07
CA TYR A 220 -25.02 7.07 1.28
C TYR A 220 -25.84 6.73 2.53
N GLU A 221 -26.07 5.45 2.82
CA GLU A 221 -26.67 5.00 4.09
C GLU A 221 -25.88 5.53 5.29
N GLY A 222 -24.55 5.39 5.26
CA GLY A 222 -23.67 5.93 6.29
C GLY A 222 -23.79 7.46 6.43
N HIS A 223 -23.82 8.18 5.30
CA HIS A 223 -24.01 9.62 5.27
C HIS A 223 -25.32 10.06 5.96
N VAL A 224 -26.42 9.36 5.67
CA VAL A 224 -27.71 9.64 6.29
C VAL A 224 -27.68 9.38 7.80
N LYS A 225 -27.01 8.29 8.23
CA LYS A 225 -26.97 7.88 9.63
C LYS A 225 -26.03 8.77 10.49
N THR A 226 -24.87 9.13 9.94
CA THR A 226 -23.77 9.70 10.74
C THR A 226 -23.28 11.05 10.23
N GLY A 227 -23.70 11.48 9.03
CA GLY A 227 -23.13 12.63 8.32
C GLY A 227 -21.85 12.33 7.55
N PHE A 228 -21.28 11.11 7.68
CA PHE A 228 -20.06 10.69 6.99
C PHE A 228 -20.34 9.57 5.97
N PRO A 229 -19.68 9.63 4.79
CA PRO A 229 -18.89 10.73 4.24
C PRO A 229 -19.79 11.80 3.63
N SER A 230 -19.40 13.08 3.72
CA SER A 230 -20.03 14.14 2.95
C SER A 230 -19.34 14.37 1.61
N PHE A 231 -18.17 13.78 1.45
CA PHE A 231 -17.33 13.87 0.26
C PHE A 231 -16.65 12.53 -0.05
N VAL A 232 -16.68 12.08 -1.31
CA VAL A 232 -16.01 10.87 -1.75
C VAL A 232 -15.06 11.20 -2.90
N ALA A 233 -13.78 10.87 -2.72
CA ALA A 233 -12.77 10.96 -3.77
C ALA A 233 -12.61 9.60 -4.46
N VAL A 234 -12.73 9.56 -5.79
CA VAL A 234 -12.69 8.33 -6.58
C VAL A 234 -11.89 8.52 -7.88
N GLN A 235 -11.32 7.44 -8.39
CA GLN A 235 -10.85 7.35 -9.78
C GLN A 235 -11.92 6.63 -10.59
N TRP A 236 -12.67 7.37 -11.39
CA TRP A 236 -13.75 6.78 -12.18
C TRP A 236 -13.22 5.87 -13.29
N ASN A 237 -13.95 4.83 -13.57
CA ASN A 237 -13.75 3.97 -14.73
C ASN A 237 -13.76 4.78 -16.04
N LYS A 238 -12.96 4.38 -17.02
CA LYS A 238 -12.80 5.11 -18.30
C LYS A 238 -13.68 4.58 -19.43
N SER A 239 -14.43 3.52 -19.18
CA SER A 239 -15.39 2.92 -20.09
C SER A 239 -16.67 2.60 -19.33
N ARG A 240 -17.73 2.22 -20.04
CA ARG A 240 -19.03 1.86 -19.44
C ARG A 240 -19.70 3.02 -18.72
N PRO A 241 -20.00 4.12 -19.44
CA PRO A 241 -20.63 5.31 -18.85
C PRO A 241 -21.97 4.99 -18.18
N ASP A 242 -22.70 4.00 -18.67
CA ASP A 242 -23.92 3.46 -18.07
C ASP A 242 -23.73 3.05 -16.60
N ARG A 243 -22.66 2.31 -16.31
CA ARG A 243 -22.32 1.89 -14.93
C ARG A 243 -21.84 3.03 -14.07
N ILE A 244 -21.01 3.90 -14.63
CA ILE A 244 -20.51 5.09 -13.92
C ILE A 244 -21.69 5.94 -13.47
N LEU A 245 -22.62 6.26 -14.40
CA LEU A 245 -23.79 7.07 -14.10
C LEU A 245 -24.71 6.39 -13.08
N LYS A 246 -24.90 5.06 -13.19
CA LYS A 246 -25.65 4.29 -12.20
C LYS A 246 -25.01 4.41 -10.81
N THR A 247 -23.70 4.18 -10.71
CA THR A 247 -22.97 4.24 -9.44
C THR A 247 -22.94 5.65 -8.86
N ALA A 248 -22.72 6.67 -9.70
CA ALA A 248 -22.70 8.06 -9.27
C ALA A 248 -24.06 8.53 -8.73
N LYS A 249 -25.17 8.07 -9.29
CA LYS A 249 -26.53 8.39 -8.81
C LYS A 249 -26.80 7.83 -7.41
N GLU A 250 -26.18 6.73 -7.02
CA GLU A 250 -26.35 6.15 -5.68
C GLU A 250 -25.71 7.00 -4.56
N PHE A 251 -24.73 7.83 -4.89
CA PHE A 251 -24.15 8.77 -3.92
C PHE A 251 -25.11 9.92 -3.55
N LYS A 252 -26.11 10.18 -4.37
CA LYS A 252 -27.15 11.24 -4.19
C LYS A 252 -26.52 12.62 -3.90
N ASN A 253 -26.64 13.12 -2.66
CA ASN A 253 -26.13 14.42 -2.24
C ASN A 253 -24.69 14.38 -1.68
N ILE A 254 -24.05 13.23 -1.64
CA ILE A 254 -22.61 13.17 -1.32
C ILE A 254 -21.84 13.80 -2.48
N ALA A 255 -21.01 14.79 -2.17
CA ALA A 255 -20.14 15.41 -3.16
C ALA A 255 -19.07 14.42 -3.65
N GLN A 256 -18.79 14.43 -4.95
CA GLN A 256 -17.85 13.52 -5.58
C GLN A 256 -16.77 14.33 -6.29
N VAL A 257 -15.50 13.95 -6.08
CA VAL A 257 -14.37 14.37 -6.92
C VAL A 257 -13.76 13.15 -7.56
N GLY A 258 -13.73 13.17 -8.87
CA GLY A 258 -13.13 12.12 -9.65
C GLY A 258 -12.16 12.68 -10.69
N ALA A 259 -11.09 11.93 -11.00
CA ALA A 259 -10.17 12.20 -12.08
C ALA A 259 -10.38 11.19 -13.22
#